data_8f1927d091f2896e456eec3e7daf39e7
#
_entry.id   8f1927d091f2896e456eec3e7daf39e7
#
_cell.length_a   1.000
_cell.length_b   1.000
_cell.length_c   1.000
_cell.angle_alpha   90.00
_cell.angle_beta   90.00
_cell.angle_gamma   90.00
#
_symmetry.space_group_name_H-M   'P 1'
#
loop_
_entity.id
_entity.type
_entity.pdbx_description
1 polymer ?
#
loop_
_entity_poly.entity_id
_entity_poly.type
_entity_poly.pdbx_seq_one_letter_code
_entity_poly.pdbx_strand_id
1 'polypeptide(L)'
;MSKIEPLPQAECQRLFQEHLYQLDPTQPVPVPSIASSLETAGVCCLRGLVTAAEVTGVRERFRDQFSRDDDRPGVGESQGDVQRNFQKLRVGISPPKPMNSRLVRTIYNPLWDEDLFGMHALFRRMIRVRNALLGAAEDFALTQPEQGLWTAARLQHYPRGGGFMSAHRDELIIDATADRGLDHFQLLLMLSQKGVDYQRGGGFTIRDERFVDTEQFCELGDMVVYDSRSVHGVDTIDPQETLDLETTSGRLVAFVTLYRDLTG
;
A
#
# COMPACT_ATOMS: atom_id res chain seq x y z
N MET A 1 -16.96 5.15 22.63
CA MET A 1 -16.32 5.61 21.37
C MET A 1 -17.43 6.03 20.44
N SER A 2 -17.49 7.31 20.03
CA SER A 2 -18.41 7.75 18.98
C SER A 2 -18.14 6.93 17.73
N LYS A 3 -19.19 6.40 17.09
CA LYS A 3 -19.04 5.72 15.80
C LYS A 3 -18.55 6.77 14.80
N ILE A 4 -17.37 6.56 14.24
CA ILE A 4 -16.88 7.36 13.12
C ILE A 4 -17.81 7.08 11.94
N GLU A 5 -18.49 8.11 11.47
CA GLU A 5 -19.47 7.95 10.39
C GLU A 5 -18.78 7.96 9.03
N PRO A 6 -19.23 7.14 8.08
CA PRO A 6 -18.71 7.18 6.73
C PRO A 6 -19.07 8.49 6.05
N LEU A 7 -18.15 8.99 5.21
CA LEU A 7 -18.41 10.11 4.33
C LEU A 7 -19.53 9.70 3.35
N PRO A 8 -20.56 10.56 3.12
CA PRO A 8 -21.60 10.25 2.14
C PRO A 8 -21.00 9.94 0.76
N GLN A 9 -21.57 8.96 0.05
CA GLN A 9 -21.04 8.49 -1.23
C GLN A 9 -20.82 9.63 -2.24
N ALA A 10 -21.75 10.58 -2.35
CA ALA A 10 -21.63 11.71 -3.25
C ALA A 10 -20.47 12.66 -2.89
N GLU A 11 -20.18 12.82 -1.59
CA GLU A 11 -19.05 13.61 -1.12
C GLU A 11 -17.73 12.86 -1.37
N CYS A 12 -17.71 11.55 -1.15
CA CYS A 12 -16.56 10.69 -1.43
C CYS A 12 -16.23 10.71 -2.94
N GLN A 13 -17.25 10.63 -3.80
CA GLN A 13 -17.07 10.73 -5.26
C GLN A 13 -16.51 12.08 -5.68
N ARG A 14 -17.03 13.18 -5.13
CA ARG A 14 -16.51 14.52 -5.41
C ARG A 14 -15.07 14.66 -4.97
N LEU A 15 -14.74 14.24 -3.74
CA LEU A 15 -13.38 14.24 -3.21
C LEU A 15 -12.43 13.46 -4.14
N PHE A 16 -12.83 12.27 -4.57
CA PHE A 16 -12.04 11.46 -5.50
C PHE A 16 -11.82 12.20 -6.83
N GLN A 17 -12.86 12.78 -7.43
CA GLN A 17 -12.77 13.48 -8.71
C GLN A 17 -11.90 14.74 -8.64
N GLU A 18 -11.99 15.51 -7.56
CA GLU A 18 -11.20 16.73 -7.34
C GLU A 18 -9.70 16.44 -7.15
N HIS A 19 -9.37 15.26 -6.65
CA HIS A 19 -8.00 14.84 -6.32
C HIS A 19 -7.51 13.64 -7.16
N LEU A 20 -8.11 13.43 -8.34
CA LEU A 20 -7.67 12.47 -9.34
C LEU A 20 -6.77 13.15 -10.37
N TYR A 21 -5.54 12.65 -10.50
CA TYR A 21 -4.56 13.13 -11.48
C TYR A 21 -4.33 12.08 -12.55
N GLN A 22 -4.53 12.45 -13.82
CA GLN A 22 -4.10 11.65 -14.96
C GLN A 22 -2.61 11.91 -15.20
N LEU A 23 -1.80 10.88 -15.08
CA LEU A 23 -0.36 10.97 -15.26
C LEU A 23 0.06 10.29 -16.56
N ASP A 24 1.04 10.90 -17.23
CA ASP A 24 1.78 10.30 -18.32
C ASP A 24 3.13 9.82 -17.77
N PRO A 25 3.51 8.53 -17.92
CA PRO A 25 4.80 8.02 -17.44
C PRO A 25 6.01 8.74 -18.00
N THR A 26 5.86 9.44 -19.15
CA THR A 26 6.95 10.19 -19.80
C THR A 26 7.09 11.62 -19.28
N GLN A 27 6.11 12.11 -18.52
CA GLN A 27 6.10 13.47 -17.99
C GLN A 27 6.58 13.51 -16.53
N PRO A 28 7.12 14.67 -16.08
CA PRO A 28 7.42 14.87 -14.66
C PRO A 28 6.18 14.71 -13.77
N VAL A 29 6.38 14.19 -12.57
CA VAL A 29 5.34 14.10 -11.55
C VAL A 29 4.91 15.51 -11.14
N PRO A 30 3.60 15.84 -11.12
CA PRO A 30 3.10 17.17 -10.76
C PRO A 30 3.09 17.38 -9.23
N VAL A 31 4.28 17.37 -8.62
CA VAL A 31 4.51 17.42 -7.17
C VAL A 31 3.71 18.53 -6.47
N PRO A 32 3.70 19.81 -6.94
CA PRO A 32 2.97 20.86 -6.27
C PRO A 32 1.46 20.60 -6.16
N SER A 33 0.85 20.03 -7.21
CA SER A 33 -0.59 19.73 -7.22
C SER A 33 -0.91 18.56 -6.28
N ILE A 34 -0.08 17.51 -6.29
CA ILE A 34 -0.24 16.37 -5.39
C ILE A 34 -0.07 16.81 -3.93
N ALA A 35 0.97 17.60 -3.62
CA ALA A 35 1.20 18.14 -2.29
C ALA A 35 0.00 18.96 -1.79
N SER A 36 -0.55 19.84 -2.64
CA SER A 36 -1.76 20.61 -2.32
C SER A 36 -2.96 19.72 -2.01
N SER A 37 -3.14 18.61 -2.75
CA SER A 37 -4.19 17.62 -2.45
C SER A 37 -3.97 16.91 -1.12
N LEU A 38 -2.74 16.54 -0.80
CA LEU A 38 -2.41 15.90 0.48
C LEU A 38 -2.62 16.84 1.66
N GLU A 39 -2.33 18.14 1.51
CA GLU A 39 -2.61 19.16 2.53
C GLU A 39 -4.12 19.38 2.72
N THR A 40 -4.88 19.46 1.63
CA THR A 40 -6.31 19.82 1.67
C THR A 40 -7.23 18.62 1.86
N ALA A 41 -6.95 17.49 1.23
CA ALA A 41 -7.76 16.29 1.25
C ALA A 41 -7.15 15.13 2.06
N GLY A 42 -5.84 15.16 2.34
CA GLY A 42 -5.12 14.07 3.00
C GLY A 42 -4.88 12.84 2.11
N VAL A 43 -5.47 12.81 0.92
CA VAL A 43 -5.41 11.70 -0.03
C VAL A 43 -5.57 12.20 -1.46
N CYS A 44 -4.93 11.54 -2.42
CA CYS A 44 -5.20 11.72 -3.84
C CYS A 44 -5.04 10.37 -4.59
N CYS A 45 -5.52 10.35 -5.83
CA CYS A 45 -5.40 9.20 -6.73
C CYS A 45 -4.61 9.59 -7.98
N LEU A 46 -3.64 8.77 -8.36
CA LEU A 46 -2.84 8.93 -9.56
C LEU A 46 -3.19 7.81 -10.54
N ARG A 47 -3.64 8.15 -11.74
CA ARG A 47 -4.07 7.21 -12.79
C ARG A 47 -3.18 7.34 -14.01
N GLY A 48 -2.98 6.26 -14.77
CA GLY A 48 -2.27 6.25 -16.04
C GLY A 48 -0.80 5.80 -15.96
N LEU A 49 -0.24 5.62 -14.76
CA LEU A 49 1.14 5.13 -14.59
C LEU A 49 1.28 3.62 -14.82
N VAL A 50 0.22 2.87 -14.58
CA VAL A 50 0.17 1.41 -14.72
C VAL A 50 -1.12 1.03 -15.44
N THR A 51 -1.02 0.15 -16.41
CA THR A 51 -2.15 -0.33 -17.20
C THR A 51 -2.83 -1.53 -16.56
N ALA A 52 -4.12 -1.74 -16.82
CA ALA A 52 -4.84 -2.92 -16.36
C ALA A 52 -4.22 -4.23 -16.90
N ALA A 53 -3.62 -4.21 -18.09
CA ALA A 53 -2.93 -5.37 -18.66
C ALA A 53 -1.67 -5.75 -17.86
N GLU A 54 -0.88 -4.78 -17.41
CA GLU A 54 0.28 -5.01 -16.54
C GLU A 54 -0.18 -5.60 -15.20
N VAL A 55 -1.25 -5.06 -14.60
CA VAL A 55 -1.83 -5.60 -13.37
C VAL A 55 -2.30 -7.04 -13.55
N THR A 56 -2.92 -7.37 -14.70
CA THR A 56 -3.36 -8.74 -15.00
C THR A 56 -2.18 -9.71 -15.01
N GLY A 57 -1.08 -9.36 -15.65
CA GLY A 57 0.14 -10.18 -15.67
C GLY A 57 0.75 -10.39 -14.26
N VAL A 58 0.71 -9.36 -13.41
CA VAL A 58 1.13 -9.48 -12.00
C VAL A 58 0.20 -10.45 -11.24
N ARG A 59 -1.11 -10.33 -11.42
CA ARG A 59 -2.10 -11.19 -10.74
C ARG A 59 -1.97 -12.66 -11.13
N GLU A 60 -1.63 -12.97 -12.38
CA GLU A 60 -1.36 -14.33 -12.83
C GLU A 60 -0.15 -14.91 -12.10
N ARG A 61 0.96 -14.19 -12.09
CA ARG A 61 2.17 -14.61 -11.36
C ARG A 61 1.94 -14.68 -9.85
N PHE A 62 1.14 -13.77 -9.28
CA PHE A 62 0.77 -13.83 -7.87
C PHE A 62 0.06 -15.14 -7.53
N ARG A 63 -0.89 -15.61 -8.37
CA ARG A 63 -1.56 -16.90 -8.16
C ARG A 63 -0.58 -18.07 -8.20
N ASP A 64 0.34 -18.07 -9.17
CA ASP A 64 1.34 -19.12 -9.31
C ASP A 64 2.29 -19.18 -8.10
N GLN A 65 2.74 -18.02 -7.61
CA GLN A 65 3.65 -17.95 -6.48
C GLN A 65 2.93 -18.17 -5.15
N PHE A 66 1.66 -17.79 -5.06
CA PHE A 66 0.83 -17.96 -3.87
C PHE A 66 0.59 -19.44 -3.55
N SER A 67 0.40 -20.29 -4.57
CA SER A 67 0.21 -21.72 -4.42
C SER A 67 1.50 -22.47 -4.01
N ARG A 68 2.65 -21.81 -4.08
CA ARG A 68 3.92 -22.34 -3.57
C ARG A 68 4.01 -22.00 -2.09
N ASP A 69 4.05 -22.98 -1.25
CA ASP A 69 4.14 -22.82 0.21
C ASP A 69 5.56 -22.32 0.58
N ASP A 70 5.72 -20.99 0.54
CA ASP A 70 6.99 -20.31 0.82
C ASP A 70 6.92 -19.45 2.09
N ASP A 71 5.91 -19.69 2.94
CA ASP A 71 5.83 -19.03 4.24
C ASP A 71 7.01 -19.47 5.11
N ARG A 72 7.79 -18.50 5.56
CA ARG A 72 8.88 -18.70 6.50
C ARG A 72 8.43 -18.26 7.89
N PRO A 73 7.86 -19.14 8.70
CA PRO A 73 7.44 -18.79 10.04
C PRO A 73 8.64 -18.30 10.87
N GLY A 74 8.43 -17.22 11.62
CA GLY A 74 9.46 -16.64 12.49
C GLY A 74 10.37 -15.59 11.85
N VAL A 75 10.28 -15.33 10.55
CA VAL A 75 10.96 -14.21 9.92
C VAL A 75 10.22 -12.91 10.29
N GLY A 76 10.92 -12.00 10.99
CA GLY A 76 10.39 -10.71 11.41
C GLY A 76 10.56 -9.62 10.35
N GLU A 77 10.00 -8.45 10.61
CA GLU A 77 10.27 -7.21 9.86
C GLU A 77 11.50 -6.47 10.41
N SER A 78 12.33 -7.15 11.18
CA SER A 78 13.55 -6.65 11.76
C SER A 78 14.75 -7.28 11.08
N GLN A 79 15.80 -6.48 10.89
CA GLN A 79 17.07 -6.87 10.29
C GLN A 79 16.96 -7.24 8.79
N GLY A 80 18.05 -7.63 8.17
CA GLY A 80 18.16 -7.90 6.74
C GLY A 80 17.25 -8.99 6.17
N ASP A 81 16.47 -9.68 7.00
CA ASP A 81 15.57 -10.73 6.58
C ASP A 81 14.50 -10.29 5.58
N VAL A 82 14.00 -9.06 5.72
CA VAL A 82 12.98 -8.50 4.81
C VAL A 82 13.57 -7.89 3.53
N GLN A 83 14.87 -7.84 3.42
CA GLN A 83 15.58 -7.33 2.24
C GLN A 83 15.78 -8.39 1.16
N ARG A 84 14.97 -9.43 1.15
CA ARG A 84 14.93 -10.52 0.17
C ARG A 84 13.49 -10.97 -0.08
N ASN A 85 13.28 -11.81 -1.09
CA ASN A 85 11.98 -12.42 -1.34
C ASN A 85 11.55 -13.31 -0.18
N PHE A 86 10.40 -13.01 0.42
CA PHE A 86 9.73 -13.89 1.36
C PHE A 86 8.27 -13.50 1.55
N GLN A 87 7.48 -14.42 2.08
CA GLN A 87 6.08 -14.23 2.44
C GLN A 87 5.87 -14.38 3.94
N LYS A 88 4.91 -13.67 4.47
CA LYS A 88 4.51 -13.69 5.88
C LYS A 88 3.00 -13.56 6.01
N LEU A 89 2.37 -14.57 6.61
CA LEU A 89 0.95 -14.50 6.95
C LEU A 89 0.77 -14.12 8.42
N ARG A 90 0.06 -13.03 8.67
CA ARG A 90 -0.36 -12.64 10.01
C ARG A 90 -1.82 -13.08 10.22
N VAL A 91 -2.02 -14.12 11.04
CA VAL A 91 -3.33 -14.74 11.27
C VAL A 91 -4.08 -14.07 12.42
N GLY A 92 -3.40 -13.65 13.45
CA GLY A 92 -4.00 -13.19 14.69
C GLY A 92 -3.61 -11.77 15.09
N ILE A 93 -4.28 -11.27 16.12
CA ILE A 93 -3.97 -10.02 16.79
C ILE A 93 -2.99 -10.32 17.93
N SER A 94 -1.83 -9.70 17.91
CA SER A 94 -0.93 -9.69 19.08
C SER A 94 -1.40 -8.63 20.07
N PRO A 95 -1.56 -8.95 21.38
CA PRO A 95 -1.99 -7.96 22.36
C PRO A 95 -0.91 -6.92 22.64
N PRO A 96 -1.24 -5.83 23.32
CA PRO A 96 -1.89 -4.64 22.76
C PRO A 96 -0.88 -3.82 21.97
N LYS A 97 -0.99 -3.86 20.65
CA LYS A 97 -0.23 -2.95 19.78
C LYS A 97 -1.17 -1.86 19.27
N PRO A 98 -0.67 -0.64 19.03
CA PRO A 98 -1.45 0.44 18.42
C PRO A 98 -2.07 0.04 17.09
N MET A 99 -1.37 -0.80 16.33
CA MET A 99 -1.81 -1.37 15.07
C MET A 99 -2.09 -2.87 15.21
N ASN A 100 -3.31 -3.26 14.89
CA ASN A 100 -3.74 -4.65 14.80
C ASN A 100 -4.05 -5.02 13.35
N SER A 101 -3.49 -6.13 12.90
CA SER A 101 -3.83 -6.69 11.59
C SER A 101 -4.16 -8.17 11.73
N ARG A 102 -5.07 -8.65 10.90
CA ARG A 102 -5.50 -10.05 10.90
C ARG A 102 -5.67 -10.55 9.47
N LEU A 103 -5.22 -11.77 9.22
CA LEU A 103 -5.34 -12.44 7.94
C LEU A 103 -4.72 -11.60 6.81
N VAL A 104 -3.54 -11.07 7.06
CA VAL A 104 -2.79 -10.27 6.08
C VAL A 104 -1.56 -11.04 5.64
N ARG A 105 -1.48 -11.36 4.36
CA ARG A 105 -0.28 -11.90 3.75
C ARG A 105 0.55 -10.74 3.19
N THR A 106 1.75 -10.57 3.71
CA THR A 106 2.75 -9.61 3.21
C THR A 106 3.80 -10.38 2.42
N ILE A 107 4.07 -9.95 1.20
CA ILE A 107 4.94 -10.60 0.25
C ILE A 107 5.99 -9.59 -0.20
N TYR A 108 7.21 -9.73 0.30
CA TYR A 108 8.33 -8.87 -0.06
C TYR A 108 8.95 -9.34 -1.37
N ASN A 109 9.20 -8.40 -2.26
CA ASN A 109 9.88 -8.61 -3.54
C ASN A 109 10.77 -7.39 -3.84
N PRO A 110 11.88 -7.22 -3.08
CA PRO A 110 12.79 -6.09 -3.25
C PRO A 110 13.47 -6.11 -4.62
N LEU A 111 13.86 -4.92 -5.12
CA LEU A 111 14.35 -4.77 -6.48
C LEU A 111 15.77 -5.33 -6.73
N TRP A 112 16.44 -5.78 -5.69
CA TRP A 112 17.76 -6.44 -5.76
C TRP A 112 17.72 -7.95 -5.61
N ASP A 113 16.51 -8.52 -5.52
CA ASP A 113 16.29 -9.96 -5.57
C ASP A 113 15.51 -10.35 -6.83
N GLU A 114 15.19 -11.62 -7.03
CA GLU A 114 14.47 -12.10 -8.20
C GLU A 114 13.07 -11.47 -8.33
N ASP A 115 12.69 -11.05 -9.53
CA ASP A 115 11.34 -10.52 -9.81
C ASP A 115 10.30 -11.64 -9.95
N LEU A 116 9.85 -12.17 -8.84
CA LEU A 116 8.91 -13.31 -8.82
C LEU A 116 7.52 -12.95 -9.39
N PHE A 117 7.12 -11.68 -9.27
CA PHE A 117 5.76 -11.25 -9.58
C PHE A 117 5.66 -10.38 -10.84
N GLY A 118 6.77 -10.04 -11.48
CA GLY A 118 6.82 -9.06 -12.57
C GLY A 118 6.52 -7.63 -12.08
N MET A 119 6.83 -7.37 -10.81
CA MET A 119 6.53 -6.10 -10.16
C MET A 119 7.65 -5.07 -10.27
N HIS A 120 8.88 -5.46 -10.59
CA HIS A 120 10.02 -4.54 -10.50
C HIS A 120 9.88 -3.29 -11.37
N ALA A 121 9.32 -3.42 -12.59
CA ALA A 121 9.06 -2.26 -13.44
C ALA A 121 8.00 -1.31 -12.82
N LEU A 122 6.96 -1.88 -12.20
CA LEU A 122 5.91 -1.13 -11.53
C LEU A 122 6.43 -0.47 -10.26
N PHE A 123 7.21 -1.20 -9.45
CA PHE A 123 7.86 -0.64 -8.26
C PHE A 123 8.78 0.54 -8.61
N ARG A 124 9.54 0.48 -9.72
CA ARG A 124 10.36 1.62 -10.16
C ARG A 124 9.51 2.86 -10.45
N ARG A 125 8.34 2.71 -11.10
CA ARG A 125 7.42 3.83 -11.34
C ARG A 125 6.87 4.40 -10.02
N MET A 126 6.49 3.53 -9.09
CA MET A 126 6.03 3.96 -7.76
C MET A 126 7.15 4.69 -6.99
N ILE A 127 8.37 4.16 -7.00
CA ILE A 127 9.53 4.76 -6.33
C ILE A 127 9.84 6.14 -6.93
N ARG A 128 9.77 6.28 -8.25
CA ARG A 128 9.93 7.58 -8.92
C ARG A 128 8.93 8.61 -8.41
N VAL A 129 7.65 8.24 -8.26
CA VAL A 129 6.62 9.12 -7.70
C VAL A 129 6.94 9.45 -6.24
N ARG A 130 7.25 8.44 -5.41
CA ARG A 130 7.62 8.63 -4.00
C ARG A 130 8.81 9.58 -3.87
N ASN A 131 9.89 9.33 -4.62
CA ASN A 131 11.11 10.10 -4.53
C ASN A 131 10.90 11.55 -5.00
N ALA A 132 10.09 11.77 -6.05
CA ALA A 132 9.70 13.12 -6.48
C ALA A 132 8.94 13.88 -5.36
N LEU A 133 8.00 13.23 -4.68
CA LEU A 133 7.25 13.82 -3.56
C LEU A 133 8.16 14.13 -2.36
N LEU A 134 9.21 13.32 -2.15
CA LEU A 134 10.20 13.54 -1.08
C LEU A 134 11.26 14.58 -1.44
N GLY A 135 11.31 15.06 -2.69
CA GLY A 135 12.42 15.88 -3.18
C GLY A 135 13.78 15.15 -3.22
N ALA A 136 13.76 13.82 -3.23
CA ALA A 136 14.94 12.96 -3.29
C ALA A 136 15.37 12.65 -4.74
N ALA A 137 16.58 12.12 -4.90
CA ALA A 137 17.03 11.63 -6.22
C ALA A 137 16.10 10.53 -6.74
N GLU A 138 15.91 10.46 -8.07
CA GLU A 138 14.98 9.52 -8.70
C GLU A 138 15.26 8.06 -8.31
N ASP A 139 16.54 7.71 -8.16
CA ASP A 139 17.05 6.38 -7.81
C ASP A 139 17.29 6.18 -6.29
N PHE A 140 16.92 7.14 -5.46
CA PHE A 140 17.11 7.06 -4.00
C PHE A 140 16.50 5.77 -3.42
N ALA A 141 17.33 5.00 -2.73
CA ALA A 141 17.00 3.70 -2.12
C ALA A 141 16.32 2.72 -3.10
N LEU A 142 16.70 2.75 -4.39
CA LEU A 142 16.05 1.98 -5.45
C LEU A 142 16.49 0.52 -5.45
N THR A 143 17.81 0.26 -5.50
CA THR A 143 18.38 -1.08 -5.68
C THR A 143 19.26 -1.54 -4.51
N GLN A 144 19.42 -0.70 -3.51
CA GLN A 144 20.17 -0.99 -2.30
C GLN A 144 19.77 0.01 -1.20
N PRO A 145 20.04 -0.29 0.07
CA PRO A 145 19.87 0.69 1.15
C PRO A 145 20.70 1.95 0.91
N GLU A 146 20.12 3.10 1.23
CA GLU A 146 20.77 4.41 1.11
C GLU A 146 20.40 5.29 2.30
N GLN A 147 21.39 5.99 2.87
CA GLN A 147 21.24 6.82 4.07
C GLN A 147 20.53 6.09 5.22
N GLY A 148 20.78 4.78 5.40
CA GLY A 148 20.15 3.95 6.42
C GLY A 148 18.65 3.69 6.20
N LEU A 149 18.15 3.89 4.97
CA LEU A 149 16.81 3.54 4.55
C LEU A 149 16.86 2.55 3.38
N TRP A 150 15.87 1.69 3.27
CA TRP A 150 15.69 0.79 2.13
C TRP A 150 14.23 0.77 1.68
N THR A 151 14.01 0.47 0.42
CA THR A 151 12.66 0.36 -0.14
C THR A 151 12.09 -1.03 0.12
N ALA A 152 11.14 -1.12 1.03
CA ALA A 152 10.38 -2.32 1.31
C ALA A 152 9.29 -2.52 0.23
N ALA A 153 9.74 -2.92 -0.97
CA ALA A 153 8.86 -3.23 -2.08
C ALA A 153 8.12 -4.53 -1.78
N ARG A 154 6.79 -4.46 -1.73
CA ARG A 154 5.96 -5.60 -1.29
C ARG A 154 4.55 -5.54 -1.82
N LEU A 155 3.91 -6.71 -1.87
CA LEU A 155 2.48 -6.85 -2.04
C LEU A 155 1.84 -7.14 -0.67
N GLN A 156 0.60 -6.70 -0.49
CA GLN A 156 -0.23 -7.11 0.64
C GLN A 156 -1.55 -7.65 0.14
N HIS A 157 -1.86 -8.87 0.57
CA HIS A 157 -3.11 -9.54 0.29
C HIS A 157 -3.96 -9.67 1.56
N TYR A 158 -5.21 -9.26 1.45
CA TYR A 158 -6.23 -9.37 2.49
C TYR A 158 -7.34 -10.25 1.94
N PRO A 159 -7.47 -11.50 2.42
CA PRO A 159 -8.46 -12.43 1.90
C PRO A 159 -9.89 -11.98 2.22
N ARG A 160 -10.84 -12.39 1.38
CA ARG A 160 -12.27 -12.29 1.69
C ARG A 160 -12.57 -13.12 2.94
N GLY A 161 -13.60 -12.73 3.67
CA GLY A 161 -13.99 -13.41 4.90
C GLY A 161 -13.22 -12.96 6.15
N GLY A 162 -12.46 -11.85 6.11
CA GLY A 162 -11.91 -11.33 7.35
C GLY A 162 -10.58 -10.61 7.35
N GLY A 163 -9.91 -10.44 6.23
CA GLY A 163 -8.66 -9.67 6.17
C GLY A 163 -8.90 -8.21 6.60
N PHE A 164 -8.14 -7.69 7.55
CA PHE A 164 -8.26 -6.30 7.97
C PHE A 164 -6.98 -5.74 8.60
N MET A 165 -6.92 -4.40 8.72
CA MET A 165 -5.92 -3.68 9.50
C MET A 165 -6.60 -2.52 10.22
N SER A 166 -6.44 -2.46 11.55
CA SER A 166 -7.06 -1.41 12.37
C SER A 166 -6.57 -0.02 11.98
N ALA A 167 -7.36 0.99 12.31
CA ALA A 167 -6.96 2.38 12.19
C ALA A 167 -5.66 2.64 12.97
N HIS A 168 -4.66 3.26 12.33
CA HIS A 168 -3.35 3.56 12.89
C HIS A 168 -2.68 4.72 12.14
N ARG A 169 -1.54 5.16 12.64
CA ARG A 169 -0.56 6.00 11.94
C ARG A 169 0.74 5.24 11.81
N ASP A 170 1.50 5.51 10.76
CA ASP A 170 2.79 4.85 10.50
C ASP A 170 3.94 5.47 11.32
N GLU A 171 3.77 5.62 12.64
CA GLU A 171 4.69 6.36 13.51
C GLU A 171 6.14 5.88 13.40
N LEU A 172 6.37 4.56 13.39
CA LEU A 172 7.73 4.00 13.28
C LEU A 172 8.44 4.35 11.96
N ILE A 173 7.65 4.49 10.88
CA ILE A 173 8.19 4.82 9.55
C ILE A 173 8.40 6.33 9.46
N ILE A 174 7.47 7.11 9.97
CA ILE A 174 7.56 8.57 10.08
C ILE A 174 8.86 8.94 10.82
N ASP A 175 9.10 8.35 11.98
CA ASP A 175 10.32 8.59 12.77
C ASP A 175 11.60 8.24 12.00
N ALA A 176 11.58 7.12 11.25
CA ALA A 176 12.73 6.70 10.46
C ALA A 176 13.07 7.67 9.32
N THR A 177 12.08 8.31 8.71
CA THR A 177 12.25 9.28 7.62
C THR A 177 12.51 10.70 8.16
N ALA A 178 11.85 11.10 9.25
CA ALA A 178 11.98 12.40 9.87
C ALA A 178 13.42 12.67 10.36
N ASP A 179 14.11 11.66 10.90
CA ASP A 179 15.54 11.73 11.29
C ASP A 179 16.45 12.20 10.13
N ARG A 180 15.97 12.12 8.90
CA ARG A 180 16.68 12.50 7.67
C ARG A 180 16.07 13.72 6.97
N GLY A 181 15.11 14.39 7.62
CA GLY A 181 14.41 15.55 7.08
C GLY A 181 13.50 15.19 5.89
N LEU A 182 13.09 13.94 5.77
CA LEU A 182 12.18 13.48 4.72
C LEU A 182 10.75 13.39 5.27
N ASP A 183 9.78 13.86 4.50
CA ASP A 183 8.38 13.56 4.75
C ASP A 183 8.10 12.07 4.51
N HIS A 184 6.92 11.61 4.89
CA HIS A 184 6.50 10.23 4.64
C HIS A 184 5.13 10.20 3.98
N PHE A 185 5.07 9.57 2.80
CA PHE A 185 3.86 9.32 2.06
C PHE A 185 3.68 7.83 1.83
N GLN A 186 2.47 7.32 2.06
CA GLN A 186 2.12 5.98 1.62
C GLN A 186 1.61 6.03 0.18
N LEU A 187 2.18 5.17 -0.64
CA LEU A 187 1.77 4.95 -2.02
C LEU A 187 1.29 3.51 -2.15
N LEU A 188 0.04 3.34 -2.58
CA LEU A 188 -0.60 2.04 -2.78
C LEU A 188 -0.98 1.89 -4.25
N LEU A 189 -0.38 0.91 -4.93
CA LEU A 189 -0.83 0.52 -6.27
C LEU A 189 -1.96 -0.50 -6.15
N MET A 190 -3.09 -0.21 -6.79
CA MET A 190 -4.28 -1.06 -6.79
C MET A 190 -4.10 -2.24 -7.76
N LEU A 191 -3.92 -3.44 -7.21
CA LEU A 191 -3.84 -4.70 -7.95
C LEU A 191 -5.15 -5.50 -7.89
N SER A 192 -6.14 -5.00 -7.17
CA SER A 192 -7.52 -5.48 -7.10
C SER A 192 -8.49 -4.30 -7.13
N GLN A 193 -9.73 -4.56 -7.50
CA GLN A 193 -10.76 -3.53 -7.65
C GLN A 193 -11.97 -3.83 -6.77
N LYS A 194 -12.36 -2.86 -5.95
CA LYS A 194 -13.60 -2.92 -5.17
C LYS A 194 -14.82 -2.98 -6.09
N GLY A 195 -15.80 -3.79 -5.72
CA GLY A 195 -16.96 -4.08 -6.57
C GLY A 195 -16.74 -5.21 -7.59
N VAL A 196 -15.48 -5.65 -7.79
CA VAL A 196 -15.11 -6.76 -8.70
C VAL A 196 -14.44 -7.89 -7.91
N ASP A 197 -13.29 -7.63 -7.29
CA ASP A 197 -12.50 -8.65 -6.58
C ASP A 197 -12.96 -8.84 -5.12
N TYR A 198 -13.55 -7.82 -4.54
CA TYR A 198 -14.22 -7.83 -3.22
C TYR A 198 -15.32 -6.76 -3.20
N GLN A 199 -16.32 -6.93 -2.32
CA GLN A 199 -17.51 -6.07 -2.29
C GLN A 199 -17.49 -5.06 -1.13
N ARG A 200 -17.03 -5.50 0.05
CA ARG A 200 -17.05 -4.71 1.29
C ARG A 200 -15.67 -4.58 1.89
N GLY A 201 -15.48 -3.53 2.68
CA GLY A 201 -14.20 -3.20 3.28
C GLY A 201 -13.30 -2.44 2.32
N GLY A 202 -11.99 -2.55 2.53
CA GLY A 202 -10.97 -1.85 1.73
C GLY A 202 -10.26 -0.76 2.50
N GLY A 203 -9.32 -0.10 1.84
CA GLY A 203 -8.52 0.99 2.41
C GLY A 203 -9.36 2.21 2.77
N PHE A 204 -9.06 2.80 3.90
CA PHE A 204 -9.71 4.01 4.37
C PHE A 204 -8.72 4.98 5.03
N THR A 205 -9.09 6.26 5.04
CA THR A 205 -8.49 7.28 5.90
C THR A 205 -9.56 7.87 6.80
N ILE A 206 -9.15 8.44 7.95
CA ILE A 206 -10.05 9.20 8.84
C ILE A 206 -9.68 10.66 8.73
N ARG A 207 -10.65 11.46 8.29
CA ARG A 207 -10.54 12.90 8.16
C ARG A 207 -11.73 13.58 8.81
N ASP A 208 -11.47 14.62 9.61
CA ASP A 208 -12.50 15.40 10.31
C ASP A 208 -13.53 14.49 11.03
N GLU A 209 -13.01 13.47 11.71
CA GLU A 209 -13.80 12.44 12.40
C GLU A 209 -14.73 11.62 11.48
N ARG A 210 -14.50 11.64 10.16
CA ARG A 210 -15.25 10.87 9.17
C ARG A 210 -14.38 9.80 8.51
N PHE A 211 -14.99 8.67 8.25
CA PHE A 211 -14.39 7.57 7.50
C PHE A 211 -14.48 7.87 5.99
N VAL A 212 -13.33 7.93 5.33
CA VAL A 212 -13.22 8.13 3.88
C VAL A 212 -12.75 6.83 3.23
N ASP A 213 -13.61 6.20 2.43
CA ASP A 213 -13.24 5.04 1.62
C ASP A 213 -12.33 5.49 0.48
N THR A 214 -11.07 5.06 0.49
CA THR A 214 -10.06 5.48 -0.48
C THR A 214 -10.05 4.63 -1.76
N GLU A 215 -10.84 3.55 -1.81
CA GLU A 215 -10.81 2.57 -2.91
C GLU A 215 -12.13 2.47 -3.69
N GLN A 216 -13.17 3.17 -3.23
CA GLN A 216 -14.53 3.10 -3.81
C GLN A 216 -14.57 3.40 -5.31
N PHE A 217 -13.70 4.29 -5.81
CA PHE A 217 -13.69 4.75 -7.20
C PHE A 217 -12.38 4.45 -7.92
N CYS A 218 -11.49 3.66 -7.28
CA CYS A 218 -10.24 3.25 -7.90
C CYS A 218 -10.47 2.18 -8.96
N GLU A 219 -9.64 2.23 -9.99
CA GLU A 219 -9.52 1.23 -11.04
C GLU A 219 -8.22 0.42 -10.87
N LEU A 220 -8.10 -0.69 -11.60
CA LEU A 220 -6.85 -1.46 -11.63
C LEU A 220 -5.71 -0.60 -12.17
N GLY A 221 -4.59 -0.55 -11.44
CA GLY A 221 -3.43 0.24 -11.80
C GLY A 221 -3.44 1.68 -11.27
N ASP A 222 -4.52 2.12 -10.61
CA ASP A 222 -4.53 3.39 -9.88
C ASP A 222 -3.57 3.33 -8.70
N MET A 223 -2.98 4.48 -8.39
CA MET A 223 -2.11 4.63 -7.23
C MET A 223 -2.73 5.61 -6.25
N VAL A 224 -3.13 5.14 -5.08
CA VAL A 224 -3.59 5.97 -3.97
C VAL A 224 -2.39 6.50 -3.21
N VAL A 225 -2.35 7.80 -2.96
CA VAL A 225 -1.32 8.45 -2.15
C VAL A 225 -1.98 9.14 -0.98
N TYR A 226 -1.47 8.94 0.23
CA TYR A 226 -1.91 9.68 1.42
C TYR A 226 -0.74 10.00 2.35
N ASP A 227 -0.90 11.08 3.11
CA ASP A 227 0.02 11.45 4.18
C ASP A 227 -0.08 10.40 5.30
N SER A 228 1.01 9.73 5.59
CA SER A 228 1.08 8.68 6.60
C SER A 228 0.81 9.16 8.02
N ARG A 229 0.85 10.46 8.28
CA ARG A 229 0.38 11.08 9.54
C ARG A 229 -1.16 10.99 9.67
N SER A 230 -1.87 10.83 8.56
CA SER A 230 -3.32 10.58 8.57
C SER A 230 -3.61 9.22 9.19
N VAL A 231 -4.66 9.15 10.01
CA VAL A 231 -5.16 7.87 10.52
C VAL A 231 -5.75 7.09 9.35
N HIS A 232 -5.27 5.88 9.15
CA HIS A 232 -5.68 5.02 8.03
C HIS A 232 -5.74 3.55 8.44
N GLY A 233 -6.26 2.71 7.57
CA GLY A 233 -6.35 1.27 7.81
C GLY A 233 -6.99 0.54 6.64
N VAL A 234 -7.38 -0.71 6.90
CA VAL A 234 -8.16 -1.54 5.97
C VAL A 234 -9.36 -2.10 6.71
N ASP A 235 -10.55 -1.67 6.32
CA ASP A 235 -11.80 -2.23 6.85
C ASP A 235 -11.94 -3.69 6.37
N THR A 236 -12.66 -4.49 7.16
CA THR A 236 -12.74 -5.94 6.98
C THR A 236 -13.25 -6.33 5.58
N ILE A 237 -12.45 -7.10 4.87
CA ILE A 237 -12.76 -7.52 3.50
C ILE A 237 -13.84 -8.61 3.52
N ASP A 238 -15.00 -8.31 2.93
CA ASP A 238 -16.15 -9.21 2.77
C ASP A 238 -16.44 -10.07 4.02
N PRO A 239 -16.73 -9.46 5.19
CA PRO A 239 -16.85 -10.18 6.46
C PRO A 239 -17.98 -11.22 6.48
N GLN A 240 -18.89 -11.19 5.51
CA GLN A 240 -19.99 -12.14 5.36
C GLN A 240 -19.58 -13.42 4.62
N GLU A 241 -18.39 -13.43 3.98
CA GLU A 241 -17.90 -14.59 3.24
C GLU A 241 -17.20 -15.59 4.18
N THR A 242 -17.16 -16.85 3.75
CA THR A 242 -16.37 -17.86 4.45
C THR A 242 -14.90 -17.60 4.24
N LEU A 243 -14.12 -17.56 5.32
CA LEU A 243 -12.68 -17.41 5.26
C LEU A 243 -12.04 -18.63 4.60
N ASP A 244 -11.20 -18.35 3.60
CA ASP A 244 -10.30 -19.32 3.00
C ASP A 244 -8.90 -18.68 2.91
N LEU A 245 -7.92 -19.23 3.60
CA LEU A 245 -6.54 -18.73 3.62
C LEU A 245 -5.73 -19.11 2.38
N GLU A 246 -6.21 -20.08 1.62
CA GLU A 246 -5.60 -20.51 0.36
C GLU A 246 -6.12 -19.72 -0.85
N THR A 247 -7.12 -18.86 -0.64
CA THR A 247 -7.66 -18.05 -1.74
C THR A 247 -6.71 -16.93 -2.14
N THR A 248 -6.66 -16.64 -3.44
CA THR A 248 -6.05 -15.41 -3.98
C THR A 248 -7.08 -14.29 -4.18
N SER A 249 -8.36 -14.54 -3.83
CA SER A 249 -9.43 -13.55 -3.90
C SER A 249 -9.39 -12.60 -2.71
N GLY A 250 -9.76 -11.36 -2.95
CA GLY A 250 -9.78 -10.32 -1.94
C GLY A 250 -9.07 -9.04 -2.38
N ARG A 251 -8.64 -8.27 -1.42
CA ARG A 251 -7.89 -7.02 -1.66
C ARG A 251 -6.41 -7.32 -1.85
N LEU A 252 -5.86 -6.93 -2.99
CA LEU A 252 -4.44 -7.01 -3.31
C LEU A 252 -3.91 -5.63 -3.68
N VAL A 253 -2.84 -5.19 -3.03
CA VAL A 253 -2.18 -3.91 -3.27
C VAL A 253 -0.66 -4.06 -3.19
N ALA A 254 0.07 -3.09 -3.76
CA ALA A 254 1.52 -3.04 -3.65
C ALA A 254 2.01 -1.74 -3.01
N PHE A 255 3.18 -1.79 -2.38
CA PHE A 255 3.81 -0.69 -1.65
C PHE A 255 5.29 -0.56 -1.98
N VAL A 256 5.82 0.66 -1.79
CA VAL A 256 7.25 0.98 -1.87
C VAL A 256 7.69 1.84 -0.68
N THR A 257 7.30 1.43 0.52
CA THR A 257 7.57 2.16 1.76
C THR A 257 9.06 2.18 2.08
N LEU A 258 9.58 3.30 2.57
CA LEU A 258 10.93 3.39 3.11
C LEU A 258 10.95 2.83 4.54
N TYR A 259 11.81 1.85 4.78
CA TYR A 259 12.07 1.30 6.09
C TYR A 259 13.49 1.60 6.53
N ARG A 260 13.72 1.67 7.85
CA ARG A 260 15.07 1.78 8.41
C ARG A 260 15.86 0.52 8.07
N ASP A 261 17.06 0.69 7.54
CA ASP A 261 18.01 -0.39 7.40
C ASP A 261 18.62 -0.71 8.77
N LEU A 262 18.45 -1.94 9.23
CA LEU A 262 18.96 -2.43 10.50
C LEU A 262 20.17 -3.35 10.33
N THR A 263 20.73 -3.43 9.13
CA THR A 263 21.86 -4.30 8.78
C THR A 263 23.21 -3.59 8.88
N GLY A 264 23.22 -2.25 9.04
CA GLY A 264 24.39 -1.42 9.13
C GLY A 264 24.83 -1.09 10.55
#